data_44623cddc107026c0391bdb25fae8637
#
_entry.id   44623cddc107026c0391bdb25fae8637
#
_cell.length_a   1.000
_cell.length_b   1.000
_cell.length_c   1.000
_cell.angle_alpha   90.00
_cell.angle_beta   90.00
_cell.angle_gamma   90.00
#
_symmetry.space_group_name_H-M   'P 1'
#
loop_
_entity.id
_entity.type
_entity.pdbx_description
1 polymer ?
#
loop_
_entity_poly.entity_id
_entity_poly.type
_entity_poly.pdbx_seq_one_letter_code
_entity_poly.pdbx_strand_id
1 'polypeptide(L)'
;KSTGIGDTAFFGPEPEFFVFDEVKWEIDMSGARHTLIAEEAAWSTNKDYEGGNSGHRPRVKGGYFPVPPVDSSHDMRADMCARIEDIMGPGRVEVHHHEVASCQLEIGVSFNTMVRKADEVQQFKYAVWNVAHQYAKTATFMPKPMVGDNGSGMHVHMSISKDGKNLFAGDEYAGLSEMALYFIGGVIKHARALNAITNPSTNSYKRLVPHFEAPIMLAYSARNRSASIRIPYVSS
;
A
#
# COMPACT_ATOMS: atom_id res chain seq x y z
N LYS A 1 -10.07 -18.96 17.31
CA LYS A 1 -10.30 -20.38 17.70
C LYS A 1 -10.87 -20.51 19.11
N SER A 2 -10.36 -19.78 20.09
CA SER A 2 -10.80 -19.88 21.49
C SER A 2 -12.27 -19.52 21.71
N THR A 3 -12.84 -18.63 20.90
CA THR A 3 -14.26 -18.23 20.97
C THR A 3 -15.22 -19.21 20.27
N GLY A 4 -14.70 -20.14 19.46
CA GLY A 4 -15.50 -21.04 18.62
C GLY A 4 -16.20 -20.37 17.42
N ILE A 5 -16.03 -19.06 17.21
CA ILE A 5 -16.66 -18.31 16.11
C ILE A 5 -16.08 -18.76 14.77
N GLY A 6 -14.77 -18.76 14.63
CA GLY A 6 -14.07 -19.15 13.41
C GLY A 6 -12.80 -19.94 13.70
N ASP A 7 -12.29 -20.63 12.71
CA ASP A 7 -11.06 -21.41 12.79
C ASP A 7 -9.91 -20.78 12.01
N THR A 8 -10.21 -20.02 10.97
CA THR A 8 -9.23 -19.40 10.07
C THR A 8 -9.56 -17.94 9.80
N ALA A 9 -8.57 -17.07 9.91
CA ALA A 9 -8.64 -15.68 9.50
C ALA A 9 -7.70 -15.46 8.30
N PHE A 10 -8.21 -14.86 7.25
CA PHE A 10 -7.47 -14.51 6.04
C PHE A 10 -7.22 -13.01 5.95
N PHE A 11 -6.02 -12.66 5.48
CA PHE A 11 -5.59 -11.28 5.30
C PHE A 11 -4.95 -11.10 3.91
N GLY A 12 -5.34 -10.03 3.22
CA GLY A 12 -4.80 -9.62 1.94
C GLY A 12 -4.37 -8.15 2.01
N PRO A 13 -3.14 -7.85 2.45
CA PRO A 13 -2.61 -6.50 2.44
C PRO A 13 -2.19 -6.08 1.05
N GLU A 14 -2.38 -4.79 0.73
CA GLU A 14 -1.99 -4.10 -0.50
C GLU A 14 -0.97 -3.01 -0.14
N PRO A 15 0.31 -3.37 0.07
CA PRO A 15 1.32 -2.39 0.50
C PRO A 15 1.77 -1.51 -0.66
N GLU A 16 1.55 -0.21 -0.51
CA GLU A 16 2.11 0.82 -1.37
C GLU A 16 3.50 1.25 -0.86
N PHE A 17 4.36 1.71 -1.76
CA PHE A 17 5.70 2.16 -1.44
C PHE A 17 6.21 3.20 -2.44
N PHE A 18 7.26 3.93 -2.06
CA PHE A 18 7.93 4.87 -2.94
C PHE A 18 9.33 4.37 -3.29
N VAL A 19 9.80 4.70 -4.50
CA VAL A 19 11.17 4.45 -4.93
C VAL A 19 11.79 5.73 -5.47
N PHE A 20 12.95 6.10 -4.92
CA PHE A 20 13.70 7.29 -5.32
C PHE A 20 15.08 6.91 -5.86
N ASP A 21 15.61 7.72 -6.76
CA ASP A 21 17.00 7.57 -7.23
C ASP A 21 17.98 7.96 -6.12
N GLU A 22 17.66 9.03 -5.37
CA GLU A 22 18.53 9.54 -4.32
C GLU A 22 17.72 10.24 -3.23
N VAL A 23 18.09 10.00 -1.98
CA VAL A 23 17.54 10.67 -0.80
C VAL A 23 18.68 11.28 -0.01
N LYS A 24 18.63 12.59 0.20
CA LYS A 24 19.58 13.34 1.03
C LYS A 24 18.83 13.99 2.18
N TRP A 25 19.43 13.99 3.36
CA TRP A 25 18.88 14.73 4.50
C TRP A 25 20.00 15.33 5.37
N GLU A 26 19.69 16.44 5.97
CA GLU A 26 20.52 17.11 6.98
C GLU A 26 19.67 17.43 8.19
N ILE A 27 20.19 17.15 9.36
CA ILE A 27 19.58 17.48 10.64
C ILE A 27 20.69 18.04 11.53
N ASP A 28 20.55 19.31 11.93
CA ASP A 28 21.46 19.98 12.83
C ASP A 28 20.69 20.92 13.78
N MET A 29 21.42 21.68 14.58
CA MET A 29 20.82 22.60 15.57
C MET A 29 20.06 23.77 14.91
N SER A 30 20.30 24.05 13.62
CA SER A 30 19.64 25.13 12.87
C SER A 30 18.34 24.67 12.20
N GLY A 31 18.11 23.36 12.07
CA GLY A 31 16.91 22.83 11.45
C GLY A 31 17.08 21.43 10.82
N ALA A 32 16.11 21.06 10.00
CA ALA A 32 16.10 19.82 9.27
C ALA A 32 15.65 20.06 7.82
N ARG A 33 16.33 19.43 6.86
CA ARG A 33 15.93 19.42 5.46
C ARG A 33 16.16 18.07 4.83
N HIS A 34 15.42 17.78 3.76
CA HIS A 34 15.64 16.60 2.92
C HIS A 34 15.44 16.96 1.44
N THR A 35 16.08 16.21 0.58
CA THR A 35 15.94 16.29 -0.87
C THR A 35 15.69 14.90 -1.42
N LEU A 36 14.61 14.77 -2.18
CA LEU A 36 14.25 13.55 -2.90
C LEU A 36 14.52 13.78 -4.38
N ILE A 37 15.24 12.86 -5.01
CA ILE A 37 15.57 12.92 -6.43
C ILE A 37 15.03 11.67 -7.10
N ALA A 38 14.30 11.84 -8.18
CA ALA A 38 13.76 10.74 -8.97
C ALA A 38 13.58 11.16 -10.43
N GLU A 39 13.86 10.26 -11.35
CA GLU A 39 13.77 10.48 -12.79
C GLU A 39 12.41 11.00 -13.23
N GLU A 40 11.34 10.43 -12.68
CA GLU A 40 9.97 10.82 -13.04
C GLU A 40 9.44 12.04 -12.28
N ALA A 41 10.16 12.54 -11.30
CA ALA A 41 9.68 13.64 -10.47
C ALA A 41 9.81 15.00 -11.17
N ALA A 42 8.74 15.78 -11.15
CA ALA A 42 8.70 17.11 -11.81
C ALA A 42 9.76 18.08 -11.27
N TRP A 43 10.16 17.93 -10.01
CA TRP A 43 11.22 18.75 -9.38
C TRP A 43 12.65 18.32 -9.74
N SER A 44 12.84 17.21 -10.45
CA SER A 44 14.14 16.67 -10.87
C SER A 44 14.41 16.83 -12.37
N THR A 45 13.70 17.73 -13.04
CA THR A 45 13.81 17.92 -14.50
C THR A 45 15.15 18.48 -14.98
N ASN A 46 15.94 19.05 -14.07
CA ASN A 46 17.28 19.60 -14.36
C ASN A 46 18.43 18.63 -14.03
N LYS A 47 18.13 17.40 -13.63
CA LYS A 47 19.14 16.38 -13.37
C LYS A 47 19.48 15.64 -14.65
N ASP A 48 20.75 15.34 -14.85
CA ASP A 48 21.23 14.45 -15.91
C ASP A 48 21.13 12.99 -15.43
N TYR A 49 20.66 12.13 -16.31
CA TYR A 49 20.53 10.69 -16.11
C TYR A 49 21.34 9.94 -17.17
N GLU A 50 21.77 8.72 -16.91
CA GLU A 50 22.59 7.93 -17.82
C GLU A 50 21.94 7.77 -19.21
N GLY A 51 20.64 7.57 -19.27
CA GLY A 51 19.83 7.48 -20.49
C GLY A 51 19.38 8.83 -21.06
N GLY A 52 19.86 9.95 -20.51
CA GLY A 52 19.34 11.28 -20.81
C GLY A 52 18.03 11.58 -20.08
N ASN A 53 17.56 12.82 -20.17
CA ASN A 53 16.30 13.25 -19.56
C ASN A 53 15.18 13.15 -20.59
N SER A 54 14.37 12.09 -20.51
CA SER A 54 13.32 11.78 -21.48
C SER A 54 12.11 12.74 -21.41
N GLY A 55 11.98 13.53 -20.34
CA GLY A 55 10.87 14.46 -20.16
C GLY A 55 9.54 13.83 -19.70
N HIS A 56 9.49 12.51 -19.52
CA HIS A 56 8.28 11.84 -19.02
C HIS A 56 8.10 12.09 -17.53
N ARG A 57 7.03 12.79 -17.17
CA ARG A 57 6.72 13.15 -15.78
C ARG A 57 5.23 13.03 -15.52
N PRO A 58 4.80 12.22 -14.55
CA PRO A 58 3.44 12.27 -14.07
C PRO A 58 3.19 13.62 -13.38
N ARG A 59 1.98 14.14 -13.54
CA ARG A 59 1.53 15.30 -12.77
C ARG A 59 1.27 14.90 -11.32
N VAL A 60 1.23 15.88 -10.43
CA VAL A 60 0.71 15.68 -9.06
C VAL A 60 -0.63 15.00 -9.15
N LYS A 61 -0.81 13.88 -8.45
CA LYS A 61 -1.97 12.98 -8.51
C LYS A 61 -2.25 12.38 -9.91
N GLY A 62 -1.30 12.39 -10.80
CA GLY A 62 -1.46 11.94 -12.18
C GLY A 62 -0.76 10.63 -12.52
N GLY A 63 -0.23 9.92 -11.51
CA GLY A 63 0.56 8.70 -11.73
C GLY A 63 -0.21 7.39 -11.76
N TYR A 64 -1.55 7.42 -11.61
CA TYR A 64 -2.34 6.19 -11.50
C TYR A 64 -2.46 5.45 -12.83
N PHE A 65 -1.90 4.25 -12.92
CA PHE A 65 -1.95 3.36 -14.07
C PHE A 65 -1.47 3.95 -15.41
N PRO A 66 -0.35 4.70 -15.50
CA PRO A 66 0.22 5.03 -16.78
C PRO A 66 0.84 3.78 -17.42
N VAL A 67 1.09 3.85 -18.72
CA VAL A 67 1.84 2.82 -19.43
C VAL A 67 3.27 3.30 -19.71
N PRO A 68 4.24 2.40 -19.91
CA PRO A 68 5.56 2.79 -20.40
C PRO A 68 5.47 3.61 -21.70
N PRO A 69 6.32 4.62 -21.92
CA PRO A 69 7.50 5.01 -21.13
C PRO A 69 7.20 5.96 -19.96
N VAL A 70 5.97 6.46 -19.80
CA VAL A 70 5.60 7.34 -18.66
C VAL A 70 5.76 6.60 -17.33
N ASP A 71 5.38 5.34 -17.28
CA ASP A 71 5.71 4.42 -16.19
C ASP A 71 7.17 3.95 -16.35
N SER A 72 8.10 4.74 -15.85
CA SER A 72 9.53 4.47 -15.92
C SER A 72 10.00 3.33 -15.01
N SER A 73 9.16 2.88 -14.10
CA SER A 73 9.50 1.85 -13.10
C SER A 73 8.89 0.46 -13.39
N HIS A 74 8.28 0.29 -14.56
CA HIS A 74 7.61 -0.97 -14.94
C HIS A 74 8.53 -2.20 -14.84
N ASP A 75 9.70 -2.15 -15.43
CA ASP A 75 10.64 -3.29 -15.47
C ASP A 75 11.20 -3.60 -14.08
N MET A 76 11.53 -2.58 -13.30
CA MET A 76 11.95 -2.75 -11.91
C MET A 76 10.86 -3.45 -11.07
N ARG A 77 9.59 -3.04 -11.25
CA ARG A 77 8.48 -3.72 -10.56
C ARG A 77 8.28 -5.17 -11.04
N ALA A 78 8.48 -5.44 -12.34
CA ALA A 78 8.44 -6.80 -12.87
C ALA A 78 9.52 -7.68 -12.21
N ASP A 79 10.73 -7.18 -12.02
CA ASP A 79 11.78 -7.87 -11.29
C ASP A 79 11.44 -8.04 -9.80
N MET A 80 10.82 -7.04 -9.17
CA MET A 80 10.30 -7.19 -7.80
C MET A 80 9.27 -8.33 -7.72
N CYS A 81 8.34 -8.40 -8.67
CA CYS A 81 7.34 -9.47 -8.74
C CYS A 81 7.99 -10.84 -8.86
N ALA A 82 8.99 -11.00 -9.74
CA ALA A 82 9.72 -12.24 -9.89
C ALA A 82 10.41 -12.67 -8.58
N ARG A 83 11.05 -11.75 -7.86
CA ARG A 83 11.69 -12.03 -6.57
C ARG A 83 10.68 -12.35 -5.46
N ILE A 84 9.52 -11.70 -5.47
CA ILE A 84 8.43 -12.03 -4.54
C ILE A 84 7.95 -13.46 -4.78
N GLU A 85 7.76 -13.86 -6.03
CA GLU A 85 7.35 -15.23 -6.37
C GLU A 85 8.45 -16.28 -6.06
N ASP A 86 9.72 -15.94 -6.26
CA ASP A 86 10.85 -16.82 -5.85
C ASP A 86 10.81 -17.13 -4.34
N ILE A 87 10.42 -16.15 -3.53
CA ILE A 87 10.40 -16.26 -2.05
C ILE A 87 9.09 -16.88 -1.54
N MET A 88 7.96 -16.46 -2.08
CA MET A 88 6.64 -16.84 -1.58
C MET A 88 6.02 -18.02 -2.31
N GLY A 89 6.53 -18.37 -3.48
CA GLY A 89 6.01 -19.37 -4.40
C GLY A 89 5.31 -18.77 -5.60
N PRO A 90 5.16 -19.53 -6.70
CA PRO A 90 4.58 -19.07 -7.95
C PRO A 90 3.09 -18.72 -7.81
N GLY A 91 2.63 -17.74 -8.61
CA GLY A 91 1.24 -17.30 -8.63
C GLY A 91 0.82 -16.52 -7.39
N ARG A 92 1.78 -15.93 -6.67
CA ARG A 92 1.50 -15.09 -5.48
C ARG A 92 1.28 -13.64 -5.83
N VAL A 93 1.85 -13.16 -6.92
CA VAL A 93 1.63 -11.80 -7.42
C VAL A 93 0.39 -11.79 -8.31
N GLU A 94 -0.53 -10.85 -8.07
CA GLU A 94 -1.78 -10.70 -8.81
C GLU A 94 -1.73 -9.52 -9.78
N VAL A 95 -1.11 -8.42 -9.36
CA VAL A 95 -1.04 -7.18 -10.14
C VAL A 95 0.15 -6.34 -9.68
N HIS A 96 0.68 -5.52 -10.59
CA HIS A 96 1.59 -4.43 -10.23
C HIS A 96 1.30 -3.20 -11.09
N HIS A 97 1.39 -2.04 -10.51
CA HIS A 97 1.15 -0.78 -11.21
C HIS A 97 1.85 0.41 -10.53
N HIS A 98 1.93 1.50 -11.28
CA HIS A 98 2.30 2.80 -10.73
C HIS A 98 1.09 3.39 -9.99
N GLU A 99 1.33 3.97 -8.83
CA GLU A 99 0.32 4.60 -8.00
C GLU A 99 0.17 6.10 -8.27
N VAL A 100 -0.71 6.77 -7.52
CA VAL A 100 -1.19 8.13 -7.78
C VAL A 100 -0.07 9.17 -7.70
N ALA A 101 0.81 9.08 -6.70
CA ALA A 101 1.91 10.05 -6.55
C ALA A 101 3.10 9.71 -7.45
N SER A 102 3.90 10.73 -7.78
CA SER A 102 5.22 10.48 -8.38
C SER A 102 6.04 9.52 -7.53
N CYS A 103 6.71 8.57 -8.15
CA CYS A 103 7.55 7.56 -7.48
C CYS A 103 6.80 6.55 -6.61
N GLN A 104 5.47 6.56 -6.62
CA GLN A 104 4.65 5.66 -5.81
C GLN A 104 4.25 4.44 -6.63
N LEU A 105 4.41 3.27 -6.03
CA LEU A 105 4.24 1.97 -6.65
C LEU A 105 3.41 1.06 -5.75
N GLU A 106 2.71 0.11 -6.38
CA GLU A 106 1.99 -0.95 -5.69
C GLU A 106 2.22 -2.30 -6.37
N ILE A 107 2.31 -3.35 -5.57
CA ILE A 107 2.32 -4.74 -6.02
C ILE A 107 1.30 -5.50 -5.18
N GLY A 108 0.23 -5.94 -5.80
CA GLY A 108 -0.80 -6.74 -5.18
C GLY A 108 -0.38 -8.22 -5.10
N VAL A 109 -0.54 -8.80 -3.92
CA VAL A 109 -0.25 -10.21 -3.66
C VAL A 109 -1.46 -10.93 -3.11
N SER A 110 -1.64 -12.20 -3.48
CA SER A 110 -2.76 -13.01 -3.04
C SER A 110 -2.84 -13.09 -1.51
N PHE A 111 -4.04 -13.15 -0.97
CA PHE A 111 -4.28 -13.31 0.47
C PHE A 111 -3.73 -14.62 1.03
N ASN A 112 -3.55 -14.70 2.34
CA ASN A 112 -3.20 -15.92 3.05
C ASN A 112 -3.76 -15.89 4.49
N THR A 113 -3.55 -16.97 5.23
CA THR A 113 -3.86 -17.01 6.67
C THR A 113 -3.06 -15.95 7.43
N MET A 114 -3.64 -15.39 8.47
CA MET A 114 -3.15 -14.22 9.20
C MET A 114 -1.64 -14.29 9.54
N VAL A 115 -1.18 -15.36 10.17
CA VAL A 115 0.24 -15.49 10.58
C VAL A 115 1.14 -15.62 9.37
N ARG A 116 0.77 -16.51 8.42
CA ARG A 116 1.54 -16.68 7.18
C ARG A 116 1.64 -15.38 6.39
N LYS A 117 0.54 -14.63 6.28
CA LYS A 117 0.54 -13.35 5.57
C LYS A 117 1.39 -12.29 6.29
N ALA A 118 1.44 -12.27 7.60
CA ALA A 118 2.32 -11.38 8.34
C ALA A 118 3.81 -11.65 8.02
N ASP A 119 4.21 -12.92 7.93
CA ASP A 119 5.56 -13.31 7.51
C ASP A 119 5.82 -12.90 6.05
N GLU A 120 4.86 -13.14 5.16
CA GLU A 120 4.94 -12.77 3.74
C GLU A 120 5.10 -11.26 3.52
N VAL A 121 4.49 -10.41 4.36
CA VAL A 121 4.69 -8.94 4.28
C VAL A 121 6.14 -8.56 4.58
N GLN A 122 6.81 -9.25 5.51
CA GLN A 122 8.23 -8.99 5.77
C GLN A 122 9.10 -9.44 4.59
N GLN A 123 8.79 -10.60 4.01
CA GLN A 123 9.46 -11.11 2.81
C GLN A 123 9.25 -10.17 1.61
N PHE A 124 8.03 -9.65 1.42
CA PHE A 124 7.69 -8.65 0.41
C PHE A 124 8.58 -7.41 0.54
N LYS A 125 8.63 -6.81 1.72
CA LYS A 125 9.47 -5.63 1.99
C LYS A 125 10.94 -5.90 1.70
N TYR A 126 11.43 -7.07 2.11
CA TYR A 126 12.81 -7.48 1.84
C TYR A 126 13.09 -7.56 0.33
N ALA A 127 12.21 -8.19 -0.44
CA ALA A 127 12.35 -8.27 -1.90
C ALA A 127 12.36 -6.88 -2.56
N VAL A 128 11.40 -6.01 -2.19
CA VAL A 128 11.30 -4.65 -2.72
C VAL A 128 12.56 -3.85 -2.45
N TRP A 129 13.08 -3.84 -1.22
CA TRP A 129 14.31 -3.11 -0.88
C TRP A 129 15.53 -3.62 -1.65
N ASN A 130 15.69 -4.94 -1.77
CA ASN A 130 16.86 -5.52 -2.42
C ASN A 130 16.82 -5.29 -3.94
N VAL A 131 15.67 -5.43 -4.58
CA VAL A 131 15.54 -5.13 -6.01
C VAL A 131 15.75 -3.64 -6.28
N ALA A 132 15.15 -2.74 -5.50
CA ALA A 132 15.41 -1.31 -5.63
C ALA A 132 16.92 -0.99 -5.54
N HIS A 133 17.62 -1.63 -4.60
CA HIS A 133 19.07 -1.48 -4.46
C HIS A 133 19.84 -1.97 -5.70
N GLN A 134 19.43 -3.07 -6.34
CA GLN A 134 20.04 -3.56 -7.60
C GLN A 134 19.89 -2.56 -8.74
N TYR A 135 18.84 -1.76 -8.74
CA TYR A 135 18.61 -0.67 -9.69
C TYR A 135 19.26 0.66 -9.27
N ALA A 136 20.17 0.65 -8.29
CA ALA A 136 20.78 1.84 -7.70
C ALA A 136 19.75 2.87 -7.18
N LYS A 137 18.60 2.37 -6.72
CA LYS A 137 17.49 3.17 -6.17
C LYS A 137 17.24 2.80 -4.71
N THR A 138 16.45 3.61 -4.02
CA THR A 138 16.04 3.35 -2.64
C THR A 138 14.54 3.31 -2.53
N ALA A 139 14.01 2.27 -1.87
CA ALA A 139 12.59 2.11 -1.61
C ALA A 139 12.23 2.47 -0.16
N THR A 140 11.03 3.01 0.05
CA THR A 140 10.51 3.30 1.38
C THR A 140 9.02 2.99 1.48
N PHE A 141 8.62 2.43 2.62
CA PHE A 141 7.22 2.25 3.03
C PHE A 141 6.76 3.36 3.97
N MET A 142 7.46 4.49 3.98
CA MET A 142 7.10 5.66 4.79
C MET A 142 5.70 6.14 4.40
N PRO A 143 4.80 6.37 5.37
CA PRO A 143 3.41 6.73 5.07
C PRO A 143 3.26 8.03 4.27
N LYS A 144 4.09 9.04 4.51
CA LYS A 144 4.05 10.33 3.82
C LYS A 144 5.46 10.87 3.60
N PRO A 145 6.18 10.39 2.57
CA PRO A 145 7.53 10.87 2.28
C PRO A 145 7.53 12.27 1.66
N MET A 146 6.44 12.67 1.00
CA MET A 146 6.31 13.95 0.31
C MET A 146 5.07 14.71 0.77
N VAL A 147 5.18 16.02 0.88
CA VAL A 147 4.06 16.93 1.10
C VAL A 147 3.46 17.32 -0.25
N GLY A 148 2.12 17.38 -0.32
CA GLY A 148 1.42 17.86 -1.51
C GLY A 148 1.08 16.80 -2.56
N ASP A 149 1.40 15.54 -2.31
CA ASP A 149 0.95 14.40 -3.11
C ASP A 149 0.45 13.25 -2.23
N ASN A 150 -0.02 12.14 -2.79
CA ASN A 150 -0.50 10.98 -2.05
C ASN A 150 0.62 10.33 -1.19
N GLY A 151 0.23 9.55 -0.20
CA GLY A 151 1.14 8.78 0.66
C GLY A 151 0.88 7.28 0.57
N SER A 152 1.78 6.48 1.14
CA SER A 152 1.68 5.03 1.15
C SER A 152 0.59 4.53 2.08
N GLY A 153 -0.37 3.78 1.55
CA GLY A 153 -1.31 2.97 2.29
C GLY A 153 -0.85 1.51 2.40
N MET A 154 -1.53 0.79 3.24
CA MET A 154 -1.60 -0.65 3.21
C MET A 154 -3.04 -1.02 3.51
N HIS A 155 -3.88 -1.06 2.49
CA HIS A 155 -5.23 -1.59 2.63
C HIS A 155 -5.14 -3.06 3.01
N VAL A 156 -6.03 -3.52 3.89
CA VAL A 156 -6.00 -4.91 4.33
C VAL A 156 -7.39 -5.51 4.15
N HIS A 157 -7.51 -6.40 3.18
CA HIS A 157 -8.70 -7.23 3.03
C HIS A 157 -8.72 -8.30 4.12
N MET A 158 -9.87 -8.48 4.75
CA MET A 158 -10.01 -9.42 5.86
C MET A 158 -11.25 -10.27 5.70
N SER A 159 -11.14 -11.56 6.02
CA SER A 159 -12.27 -12.45 6.18
C SER A 159 -12.00 -13.51 7.26
N ILE A 160 -13.08 -14.07 7.79
CA ILE A 160 -13.01 -15.18 8.75
C ILE A 160 -13.81 -16.35 8.17
N SER A 161 -13.27 -17.55 8.31
CA SER A 161 -13.95 -18.78 7.90
C SER A 161 -14.08 -19.78 9.06
N LYS A 162 -15.01 -20.69 8.90
CA LYS A 162 -15.16 -21.87 9.72
C LYS A 162 -15.52 -23.06 8.83
N ASP A 163 -14.81 -24.15 8.99
CA ASP A 163 -14.99 -25.37 8.18
C ASP A 163 -14.99 -25.07 6.66
N GLY A 164 -14.10 -24.17 6.22
CA GLY A 164 -13.96 -23.75 4.83
C GLY A 164 -15.03 -22.76 4.32
N LYS A 165 -16.01 -22.37 5.14
CA LYS A 165 -17.07 -21.41 4.75
C LYS A 165 -16.70 -20.00 5.21
N ASN A 166 -16.81 -19.02 4.29
CA ASN A 166 -16.65 -17.61 4.62
C ASN A 166 -17.81 -17.13 5.50
N LEU A 167 -17.49 -16.64 6.69
CA LEU A 167 -18.49 -16.17 7.66
C LEU A 167 -18.90 -14.71 7.40
N PHE A 168 -18.23 -13.99 6.51
CA PHE A 168 -18.54 -12.59 6.22
C PHE A 168 -19.53 -12.43 5.06
N ALA A 169 -19.72 -13.46 4.23
CA ALA A 169 -20.73 -13.46 3.18
C ALA A 169 -22.14 -13.68 3.77
N GLY A 170 -23.13 -12.94 3.28
CA GLY A 170 -24.52 -13.01 3.73
C GLY A 170 -25.45 -12.14 2.91
N ASP A 171 -26.63 -11.88 3.45
CA ASP A 171 -27.74 -11.20 2.74
C ASP A 171 -27.99 -9.77 3.28
N GLU A 172 -27.17 -9.29 4.23
CA GLU A 172 -27.28 -7.96 4.77
C GLU A 172 -26.62 -6.92 3.87
N TYR A 173 -26.42 -5.68 4.38
CA TYR A 173 -25.85 -4.56 3.62
C TYR A 173 -24.61 -4.96 2.80
N ALA A 174 -24.69 -4.72 1.51
CA ALA A 174 -23.63 -5.00 0.52
C ALA A 174 -23.17 -6.48 0.45
N GLY A 175 -24.08 -7.44 0.72
CA GLY A 175 -23.78 -8.86 0.67
C GLY A 175 -22.98 -9.40 1.87
N LEU A 176 -22.97 -8.66 2.98
CA LEU A 176 -22.34 -9.07 4.21
C LEU A 176 -23.28 -9.89 5.11
N SER A 177 -22.71 -10.67 5.98
CA SER A 177 -23.42 -11.28 7.09
C SER A 177 -23.55 -10.32 8.29
N GLU A 178 -24.48 -10.59 9.19
CA GLU A 178 -24.61 -9.88 10.47
C GLU A 178 -23.27 -9.93 11.26
N MET A 179 -22.58 -11.06 11.23
CA MET A 179 -21.26 -11.21 11.86
C MET A 179 -20.22 -10.25 11.29
N ALA A 180 -20.21 -10.05 9.97
CA ALA A 180 -19.31 -9.08 9.34
C ALA A 180 -19.63 -7.65 9.78
N LEU A 181 -20.91 -7.30 9.92
CA LEU A 181 -21.34 -5.99 10.43
C LEU A 181 -20.91 -5.79 11.89
N TYR A 182 -21.01 -6.80 12.73
CA TYR A 182 -20.48 -6.74 14.11
C TYR A 182 -18.95 -6.60 14.13
N PHE A 183 -18.24 -7.29 13.23
CA PHE A 183 -16.79 -7.15 13.09
C PHE A 183 -16.42 -5.70 12.71
N ILE A 184 -17.10 -5.12 11.71
CA ILE A 184 -16.93 -3.71 11.32
C ILE A 184 -17.19 -2.78 12.50
N GLY A 185 -18.30 -2.99 13.23
CA GLY A 185 -18.61 -2.23 14.43
C GLY A 185 -17.51 -2.31 15.49
N GLY A 186 -16.91 -3.50 15.67
CA GLY A 186 -15.77 -3.72 16.56
C GLY A 186 -14.53 -2.94 16.13
N VAL A 187 -14.19 -2.97 14.85
CA VAL A 187 -13.05 -2.20 14.29
C VAL A 187 -13.26 -0.69 14.52
N ILE A 188 -14.45 -0.17 14.23
CA ILE A 188 -14.78 1.25 14.45
C ILE A 188 -14.69 1.60 15.93
N LYS A 189 -15.27 0.79 16.81
CA LYS A 189 -15.25 1.00 18.27
C LYS A 189 -13.84 1.07 18.83
N HIS A 190 -12.92 0.26 18.30
CA HIS A 190 -11.55 0.15 18.78
C HIS A 190 -10.52 0.88 17.89
N ALA A 191 -10.96 1.68 16.93
CA ALA A 191 -10.08 2.32 15.93
C ALA A 191 -8.97 3.16 16.57
N ARG A 192 -9.26 3.88 17.66
CA ARG A 192 -8.22 4.68 18.36
C ARG A 192 -7.11 3.80 18.94
N ALA A 193 -7.47 2.67 19.53
CA ALA A 193 -6.49 1.71 20.07
C ALA A 193 -5.72 1.02 18.93
N LEU A 194 -6.39 0.66 17.84
CA LEU A 194 -5.77 0.07 16.67
C LEU A 194 -4.73 1.01 16.04
N ASN A 195 -5.02 2.31 15.98
CA ASN A 195 -4.08 3.30 15.43
C ASN A 195 -2.74 3.35 16.16
N ALA A 196 -2.67 3.00 17.43
CA ALA A 196 -1.41 2.90 18.16
C ALA A 196 -0.46 1.84 17.56
N ILE A 197 -1.00 0.84 16.87
CA ILE A 197 -0.28 -0.25 16.23
C ILE A 197 -0.19 -0.04 14.71
N THR A 198 -1.31 0.31 14.06
CA THR A 198 -1.40 0.43 12.60
C THR A 198 -0.83 1.74 12.06
N ASN A 199 -0.77 2.78 12.88
CA ASN A 199 -0.23 4.11 12.55
C ASN A 199 0.79 4.56 13.63
N PRO A 200 1.93 3.85 13.77
CA PRO A 200 2.78 3.97 14.97
C PRO A 200 3.71 5.18 14.98
N SER A 201 3.84 5.90 13.85
CA SER A 201 4.76 7.03 13.73
C SER A 201 4.04 8.37 13.58
N THR A 202 4.72 9.47 13.90
CA THR A 202 4.21 10.82 13.63
C THR A 202 3.98 11.05 12.13
N ASN A 203 4.77 10.42 11.28
CA ASN A 203 4.60 10.48 9.82
C ASN A 203 3.32 9.77 9.37
N SER A 204 2.85 8.73 10.07
CA SER A 204 1.58 8.06 9.78
C SER A 204 0.41 9.05 9.76
N TYR A 205 0.37 9.97 10.72
CA TYR A 205 -0.70 10.98 10.82
C TYR A 205 -0.57 12.10 9.80
N LYS A 206 0.62 12.32 9.21
CA LYS A 206 0.79 13.24 8.09
C LYS A 206 0.15 12.73 6.80
N ARG A 207 -0.04 11.40 6.69
CA ARG A 207 -0.79 10.79 5.59
C ARG A 207 -2.30 11.00 5.75
N LEU A 208 -2.83 10.97 6.95
CA LEU A 208 -4.27 11.02 7.25
C LEU A 208 -4.83 12.46 7.12
N VAL A 209 -4.74 13.03 5.94
CA VAL A 209 -5.21 14.37 5.60
C VAL A 209 -6.19 14.33 4.43
N PRO A 210 -7.16 15.28 4.36
CA PRO A 210 -8.14 15.32 3.28
C PRO A 210 -7.51 15.45 1.89
N HIS A 211 -8.19 14.95 0.87
CA HIS A 211 -7.87 15.08 -0.55
C HIS A 211 -6.69 14.24 -1.07
N PHE A 212 -6.10 13.36 -0.27
CA PHE A 212 -4.98 12.50 -0.67
C PHE A 212 -5.29 11.01 -0.51
N GLU A 213 -6.56 10.62 -0.73
CA GLU A 213 -7.04 9.23 -0.72
C GLU A 213 -6.74 8.47 0.59
N ALA A 214 -6.64 9.21 1.71
CA ALA A 214 -6.45 8.64 3.01
C ALA A 214 -7.79 8.50 3.76
N PRO A 215 -7.95 7.49 4.63
CA PRO A 215 -9.17 7.27 5.40
C PRO A 215 -9.26 8.26 6.56
N ILE A 216 -9.91 9.39 6.33
CA ILE A 216 -10.07 10.47 7.33
C ILE A 216 -11.39 10.40 8.09
N MET A 217 -12.35 9.62 7.60
CA MET A 217 -13.66 9.45 8.22
C MET A 217 -13.78 8.03 8.78
N LEU A 218 -14.04 7.95 10.09
CA LEU A 218 -14.29 6.68 10.75
C LEU A 218 -15.72 6.20 10.43
N ALA A 219 -15.86 5.64 9.23
CA ALA A 219 -17.12 5.14 8.69
C ALA A 219 -16.88 3.89 7.84
N TYR A 220 -17.93 3.17 7.53
CA TYR A 220 -17.90 2.10 6.54
C TYR A 220 -18.89 2.37 5.41
N SER A 221 -18.57 1.93 4.22
CA SER A 221 -19.44 2.09 3.05
C SER A 221 -19.10 1.10 1.95
N ALA A 222 -20.12 0.69 1.19
CA ALA A 222 -19.94 -0.03 -0.04
C ALA A 222 -19.37 0.91 -1.13
N ARG A 223 -18.35 0.45 -1.86
CA ARG A 223 -17.77 1.14 -3.03
C ARG A 223 -17.23 2.55 -2.80
N ASN A 224 -17.01 2.98 -1.56
CA ASN A 224 -16.53 4.32 -1.24
C ASN A 224 -15.08 4.28 -0.75
N ARG A 225 -14.16 4.85 -1.53
CA ARG A 225 -12.72 4.88 -1.22
C ARG A 225 -12.34 5.84 -0.08
N SER A 226 -13.24 6.77 0.30
CA SER A 226 -12.99 7.71 1.40
C SER A 226 -13.38 7.17 2.77
N ALA A 227 -14.08 6.05 2.84
CA ALA A 227 -14.42 5.40 4.10
C ALA A 227 -13.22 4.64 4.68
N SER A 228 -13.09 4.63 6.00
CA SER A 228 -12.04 3.85 6.69
C SER A 228 -12.20 2.35 6.47
N ILE A 229 -13.44 1.89 6.30
CA ILE A 229 -13.75 0.50 5.98
C ILE A 229 -14.57 0.47 4.68
N ARG A 230 -13.98 -0.09 3.64
CA ARG A 230 -14.62 -0.26 2.35
C ARG A 230 -15.09 -1.71 2.19
N ILE A 231 -16.36 -1.88 1.82
CA ILE A 231 -16.89 -3.18 1.41
C ILE A 231 -16.71 -3.25 -0.12
N PRO A 232 -15.85 -4.12 -0.64
CA PRO A 232 -15.64 -4.26 -2.08
C PRO A 232 -16.88 -4.83 -2.75
N TYR A 233 -17.05 -4.49 -4.02
CA TYR A 233 -18.07 -5.12 -4.85
C TYR A 233 -17.52 -6.43 -5.40
N VAL A 234 -18.23 -7.51 -5.16
CA VAL A 234 -17.98 -8.80 -5.82
C VAL A 234 -19.14 -9.00 -6.81
N SER A 235 -18.83 -9.06 -8.10
CA SER A 235 -19.84 -9.48 -9.09
C SER A 235 -20.21 -10.94 -8.81
N SER A 236 -21.49 -11.18 -8.66
CA SER A 236 -22.07 -12.53 -8.65
C SER A 236 -21.86 -13.26 -9.95
#